data_2156bb79f64d6f2f782de349783da097
#
_entry.id   2156bb79f64d6f2f782de349783da097
#
_cell.length_a   1.000
_cell.length_b   1.000
_cell.length_c   1.000
_cell.angle_alpha   90.00
_cell.angle_beta   90.00
_cell.angle_gamma   90.00
#
_symmetry.space_group_name_H-M   'P 1'
#
loop_
_entity.id
_entity.type
_entity.pdbx_description
1 polymer ?
#
loop_
_entity_poly.entity_id
_entity_poly.type
_entity_poly.pdbx_seq_one_letter_code
_entity_poly.pdbx_strand_id
1 'polypeptide(L)'
;MKKIFLLLAIITLHSCSSFKSGLTIPANETFILGESNSKNYSAELLNTSDYEVKIRGEKKQNGEYTQGFGLAPKGKVTVYVSSDEIIKFINNNNLPVKVNVKMSKEIYGMRYIKN
;
A
#
# COMPACT_ATOMS: atom_id res chain seq x y z
N MET A 1 -37.11 -19.19 13.08
CA MET A 1 -36.89 -17.81 13.54
C MET A 1 -35.52 -17.58 14.14
N LYS A 2 -35.07 -18.42 15.05
CA LYS A 2 -33.74 -18.25 15.65
C LYS A 2 -32.59 -18.32 14.63
N LYS A 3 -32.78 -19.09 13.56
CA LYS A 3 -31.75 -19.22 12.51
C LYS A 3 -31.49 -17.93 11.75
N ILE A 4 -32.50 -17.06 11.68
CA ILE A 4 -32.39 -15.78 10.96
C ILE A 4 -31.43 -14.84 11.70
N PHE A 5 -31.46 -14.86 13.03
CA PHE A 5 -30.57 -14.03 13.84
C PHE A 5 -29.11 -14.42 13.67
N LEU A 6 -28.83 -15.71 13.54
CA LEU A 6 -27.48 -16.20 13.31
C LEU A 6 -26.92 -15.73 11.98
N LEU A 7 -27.76 -15.70 10.93
CA LEU A 7 -27.36 -15.21 9.63
C LEU A 7 -27.01 -13.73 9.66
N LEU A 8 -27.78 -12.93 10.39
CA LEU A 8 -27.50 -11.51 10.55
C LEU A 8 -26.19 -11.26 11.26
N ALA A 9 -25.87 -12.03 12.28
CA ALA A 9 -24.61 -11.92 12.99
C ALA A 9 -23.42 -12.22 12.09
N ILE A 10 -23.53 -13.21 11.21
CA ILE A 10 -22.47 -13.55 10.26
C ILE A 10 -22.24 -12.41 9.27
N ILE A 11 -23.31 -11.81 8.77
CA ILE A 11 -23.23 -10.69 7.84
C ILE A 11 -22.51 -9.50 8.47
N THR A 12 -22.81 -9.22 9.74
CA THR A 12 -22.14 -8.10 10.45
C THR A 12 -20.63 -8.29 10.57
N LEU A 13 -20.18 -9.52 10.72
CA LEU A 13 -18.74 -9.81 10.81
C LEU A 13 -17.97 -9.46 9.53
N HIS A 14 -18.63 -9.45 8.39
CA HIS A 14 -17.99 -9.09 7.12
C HIS A 14 -17.87 -7.60 6.89
N SER A 15 -18.45 -6.76 7.73
CA SER A 15 -18.38 -5.31 7.57
C SER A 15 -17.03 -4.73 7.94
N CYS A 16 -16.22 -5.43 8.73
CA CYS A 16 -14.89 -4.99 9.12
C CYS A 16 -13.85 -5.54 8.14
N SER A 17 -13.71 -4.90 7.00
CA SER A 17 -12.75 -5.33 6.00
C SER A 17 -11.59 -4.36 5.89
N SER A 18 -10.44 -4.90 5.54
CA SER A 18 -9.27 -4.13 5.13
C SER A 18 -9.17 -4.18 3.61
N PHE A 19 -8.48 -3.22 3.02
CA PHE A 19 -8.31 -3.10 1.58
C PHE A 19 -6.97 -3.73 1.19
N LYS A 20 -7.03 -4.76 0.35
CA LYS A 20 -5.85 -5.52 -0.08
C LYS A 20 -5.64 -5.36 -1.57
N SER A 21 -4.38 -5.27 -1.97
CA SER A 21 -4.01 -5.18 -3.37
C SER A 21 -2.67 -5.89 -3.58
N GLY A 22 -2.58 -6.65 -4.66
CA GLY A 22 -1.31 -7.19 -5.12
C GLY A 22 -0.78 -6.30 -6.24
N LEU A 23 0.36 -5.68 -6.01
CA LEU A 23 0.98 -4.78 -6.97
C LEU A 23 2.10 -5.49 -7.70
N THR A 24 2.14 -5.31 -9.04
CA THR A 24 3.31 -5.67 -9.83
C THR A 24 3.91 -4.36 -10.33
N ILE A 25 5.11 -4.04 -9.87
CA ILE A 25 5.80 -2.82 -10.27
C ILE A 25 6.79 -3.18 -11.37
N PRO A 26 6.59 -2.68 -12.60
CA PRO A 26 7.48 -3.00 -13.70
C PRO A 26 8.92 -2.60 -13.43
N ALA A 27 9.83 -3.21 -14.19
CA ALA A 27 11.26 -2.89 -14.09
C ALA A 27 11.48 -1.39 -14.30
N ASN A 28 12.29 -0.78 -13.45
CA ASN A 28 12.66 0.63 -13.54
C ASN A 28 11.48 1.60 -13.52
N GLU A 29 10.43 1.24 -12.76
CA GLU A 29 9.27 2.10 -12.56
C GLU A 29 8.98 2.30 -11.08
N THR A 30 8.20 3.32 -10.80
CA THR A 30 7.75 3.66 -9.45
C THR A 30 6.24 3.65 -9.42
N PHE A 31 5.68 3.02 -8.40
CA PHE A 31 4.25 3.08 -8.11
C PHE A 31 4.01 4.15 -7.05
N ILE A 32 3.06 5.05 -7.31
CA ILE A 32 2.70 6.14 -6.40
C ILE A 32 1.33 5.86 -5.83
N LEU A 33 1.23 5.88 -4.51
CA LEU A 33 -0.01 5.64 -3.78
C LEU A 33 -0.39 6.88 -2.98
N GLY A 34 -1.63 7.29 -3.10
CA GLY A 34 -2.23 8.27 -2.21
C GLY A 34 -2.25 9.70 -2.69
N GLU A 35 -1.99 9.98 -3.98
CA GLU A 35 -1.99 11.36 -4.49
C GLU A 35 -3.33 12.09 -4.28
N SER A 36 -4.43 11.37 -4.36
CA SER A 36 -5.77 11.94 -4.17
C SER A 36 -6.34 11.66 -2.79
N ASN A 37 -5.55 11.08 -1.92
CA ASN A 37 -6.01 10.73 -0.57
C ASN A 37 -6.03 11.95 0.34
N SER A 38 -7.03 12.02 1.23
CA SER A 38 -7.16 13.07 2.24
C SER A 38 -7.27 12.52 3.65
N LYS A 39 -6.90 11.26 3.85
CA LYS A 39 -7.03 10.56 5.13
C LYS A 39 -5.69 10.05 5.63
N ASN A 40 -5.55 9.98 6.96
CA ASN A 40 -4.45 9.24 7.57
C ASN A 40 -4.78 7.74 7.45
N TYR A 41 -3.79 6.92 7.17
CA TYR A 41 -3.97 5.48 7.07
C TYR A 41 -2.67 4.74 7.37
N SER A 42 -2.78 3.43 7.55
CA SER A 42 -1.62 2.56 7.63
C SER A 42 -1.66 1.55 6.48
N ALA A 43 -0.51 1.09 6.07
CA ALA A 43 -0.37 0.07 5.04
C ALA A 43 0.64 -0.97 5.48
N GLU A 44 0.22 -2.23 5.45
CA GLU A 44 1.09 -3.36 5.68
C GLU A 44 1.63 -3.82 4.33
N LEU A 45 2.95 -3.80 4.18
CA LEU A 45 3.63 -4.10 2.93
C LEU A 45 4.37 -5.42 3.06
N LEU A 46 4.20 -6.30 2.08
CA LEU A 46 4.95 -7.56 1.99
C LEU A 46 5.57 -7.66 0.60
N ASN A 47 6.89 -7.65 0.55
CA ASN A 47 7.61 -7.86 -0.70
C ASN A 47 7.68 -9.35 -0.99
N THR A 48 6.89 -9.83 -1.95
CA THR A 48 6.86 -11.25 -2.31
C THR A 48 7.89 -11.63 -3.38
N SER A 49 8.65 -10.64 -3.88
CA SER A 49 9.66 -10.86 -4.90
C SER A 49 11.03 -11.21 -4.29
N ASP A 50 12.00 -11.48 -5.16
CA ASP A 50 13.37 -11.79 -4.77
C ASP A 50 14.29 -10.57 -4.82
N TYR A 51 13.74 -9.38 -5.00
CA TYR A 51 14.48 -8.13 -5.15
C TYR A 51 13.98 -7.08 -4.16
N GLU A 52 14.89 -6.20 -3.73
CA GLU A 52 14.55 -5.11 -2.85
C GLU A 52 13.68 -4.07 -3.57
N VAL A 53 12.73 -3.50 -2.84
CA VAL A 53 11.92 -2.37 -3.28
C VAL A 53 12.18 -1.21 -2.33
N LYS A 54 12.46 -0.03 -2.88
CA LYS A 54 12.61 1.17 -2.04
C LYS A 54 11.25 1.77 -1.75
N ILE A 55 11.01 2.07 -0.49
CA ILE A 55 9.79 2.73 -0.04
C ILE A 55 10.16 4.15 0.37
N ARG A 56 9.43 5.12 -0.14
CA ARG A 56 9.69 6.53 0.14
C ARG A 56 8.39 7.29 0.35
N GLY A 57 8.29 7.98 1.49
CA GLY A 57 7.21 8.91 1.75
C GLY A 57 7.63 10.34 1.41
N GLU A 58 6.72 11.11 0.83
CA GLU A 58 6.95 12.51 0.46
C GLU A 58 5.70 13.32 0.74
N LYS A 59 5.89 14.57 1.14
CA LYS A 59 4.77 15.49 1.27
C LYS A 59 4.23 15.86 -0.11
N LYS A 60 2.92 15.87 -0.25
CA LYS A 60 2.25 16.20 -1.51
C LYS A 60 2.60 17.61 -1.99
N GLN A 61 2.72 18.55 -1.06
CA GLN A 61 2.86 19.98 -1.36
C GLN A 61 4.18 20.30 -2.05
N ASN A 62 5.28 19.73 -1.55
CA ASN A 62 6.62 20.16 -1.94
C ASN A 62 7.58 19.00 -2.22
N GLY A 63 7.10 17.76 -2.11
CA GLY A 63 7.94 16.58 -2.32
C GLY A 63 8.97 16.34 -1.22
N GLU A 64 8.82 16.99 -0.08
CA GLU A 64 9.75 16.85 1.03
C GLU A 64 9.70 15.42 1.57
N TYR A 65 10.88 14.85 1.77
CA TYR A 65 11.07 13.50 2.26
C TYR A 65 10.54 13.35 3.69
N THR A 66 9.72 12.35 3.93
CA THR A 66 9.12 12.09 5.24
C THR A 66 9.61 10.80 5.87
N GLN A 67 9.77 9.76 5.07
CA GLN A 67 10.24 8.46 5.53
C GLN A 67 10.79 7.67 4.36
N GLY A 68 11.68 6.72 4.63
CA GLY A 68 12.19 5.88 3.57
C GLY A 68 13.04 4.74 4.09
N PHE A 69 13.01 3.64 3.37
CA PHE A 69 13.76 2.43 3.69
C PHE A 69 13.74 1.48 2.49
N GLY A 70 14.62 0.50 2.52
CA GLY A 70 14.56 -0.61 1.56
C GLY A 70 13.73 -1.74 2.15
N LEU A 71 12.76 -2.21 1.39
CA LEU A 71 11.98 -3.39 1.76
C LEU A 71 12.62 -4.62 1.13
N ALA A 72 13.27 -5.40 1.96
CA ALA A 72 14.03 -6.58 1.54
C ALA A 72 13.11 -7.65 0.91
N PRO A 73 13.67 -8.55 0.08
CA PRO A 73 12.91 -9.71 -0.41
C PRO A 73 12.25 -10.46 0.75
N LYS A 74 10.97 -10.77 0.59
CA LYS A 74 10.14 -11.44 1.61
C LYS A 74 9.95 -10.62 2.88
N GLY A 75 10.41 -9.37 2.89
CA GLY A 75 10.27 -8.45 4.03
C GLY A 75 8.85 -7.96 4.20
N LYS A 76 8.48 -7.69 5.44
CA LYS A 76 7.16 -7.20 5.81
C LYS A 76 7.32 -6.01 6.74
N VAL A 77 6.53 -4.96 6.51
CA VAL A 77 6.58 -3.75 7.33
C VAL A 77 5.21 -3.08 7.32
N THR A 78 4.90 -2.35 8.39
CA THR A 78 3.74 -1.48 8.42
C THR A 78 4.21 -0.04 8.38
N VAL A 79 3.66 0.74 7.45
CA VAL A 79 3.94 2.17 7.33
C VAL A 79 2.71 2.97 7.72
N TYR A 80 2.93 4.12 8.35
CA TYR A 80 1.87 5.04 8.74
C TYR A 80 1.99 6.27 7.85
N VAL A 81 0.90 6.63 7.20
CA VAL A 81 0.88 7.66 6.17
C VAL A 81 -0.12 8.74 6.56
N SER A 82 0.33 9.99 6.58
CA SER A 82 -0.55 11.11 6.86
C SER A 82 -1.33 11.56 5.62
N SER A 83 -2.38 12.33 5.86
CA SER A 83 -3.27 12.80 4.79
C SER A 83 -2.58 13.67 3.75
N ASP A 84 -1.46 14.30 4.09
CA ASP A 84 -0.69 15.16 3.19
C ASP A 84 0.54 14.48 2.58
N GLU A 85 0.62 13.17 2.71
CA GLU A 85 1.78 12.38 2.32
C GLU A 85 1.41 11.37 1.23
N ILE A 86 2.32 11.13 0.30
CA ILE A 86 2.23 10.01 -0.66
C ILE A 86 3.32 9.00 -0.34
N ILE A 87 3.08 7.77 -0.78
CA ILE A 87 4.09 6.69 -0.68
C ILE A 87 4.49 6.26 -2.08
N LYS A 88 5.78 6.20 -2.31
CA LYS A 88 6.37 5.71 -3.56
C LYS A 88 7.01 4.35 -3.33
N PHE A 89 6.74 3.43 -4.24
CA PHE A 89 7.34 2.10 -4.29
C PHE A 89 8.27 2.10 -5.50
N ILE A 90 9.56 2.20 -5.27
CA ILE A 90 10.55 2.43 -6.33
C ILE A 90 11.25 1.11 -6.67
N ASN A 91 11.04 0.64 -7.88
CA ASN A 91 11.72 -0.54 -8.40
C ASN A 91 12.88 -0.11 -9.30
N ASN A 92 14.11 -0.22 -8.80
CA ASN A 92 15.33 0.07 -9.57
C ASN A 92 15.94 -1.20 -10.18
N ASN A 93 15.21 -2.30 -10.16
CA ASN A 93 15.67 -3.56 -10.72
C ASN A 93 15.26 -3.69 -12.19
N ASN A 94 15.97 -4.53 -12.93
CA ASN A 94 15.67 -4.79 -14.33
C ASN A 94 14.55 -5.84 -14.51
N LEU A 95 13.92 -6.26 -13.42
CA LEU A 95 12.83 -7.22 -13.39
C LEU A 95 11.68 -6.65 -12.59
N PRO A 96 10.44 -7.07 -12.88
CA PRO A 96 9.29 -6.65 -12.09
C PRO A 96 9.40 -7.13 -10.65
N VAL A 97 8.86 -6.36 -9.72
CA VAL A 97 8.74 -6.76 -8.32
C VAL A 97 7.27 -6.81 -7.92
N LYS A 98 6.96 -7.69 -6.98
CA LYS A 98 5.59 -7.86 -6.48
C LYS A 98 5.53 -7.49 -5.01
N VAL A 99 4.57 -6.67 -4.67
CA VAL A 99 4.33 -6.22 -3.29
C VAL A 99 2.86 -6.37 -2.97
N ASN A 100 2.56 -7.06 -1.89
CA ASN A 100 1.20 -7.11 -1.36
C ASN A 100 1.02 -5.95 -0.40
N VAL A 101 -0.06 -5.21 -0.58
CA VAL A 101 -0.39 -4.04 0.22
C VAL A 101 -1.73 -4.25 0.89
N LYS A 102 -1.78 -4.12 2.20
CA LYS A 102 -3.01 -4.18 2.98
C LYS A 102 -3.19 -2.84 3.67
N MET A 103 -4.20 -2.09 3.25
CA MET A 103 -4.46 -0.75 3.76
C MET A 103 -5.57 -0.76 4.79
N SER A 104 -5.48 0.10 5.77
CA SER A 104 -6.52 0.26 6.80
C SER A 104 -7.76 0.99 6.29
N LYS A 105 -7.61 1.72 5.18
CA LYS A 105 -8.70 2.49 4.54
C LYS A 105 -8.58 2.36 3.03
N GLU A 106 -9.69 2.61 2.32
CA GLU A 106 -9.66 2.73 0.86
C GLU A 106 -8.93 4.00 0.46
N ILE A 107 -7.90 3.86 -0.36
CA ILE A 107 -7.01 4.95 -0.74
C ILE A 107 -7.11 5.17 -2.25
N TYR A 108 -7.23 6.43 -2.64
CA TYR A 108 -7.35 6.84 -4.04
C TYR A 108 -6.06 7.48 -4.55
N GLY A 109 -5.90 7.50 -5.87
CA GLY A 109 -4.74 8.09 -6.53
C GLY A 109 -3.58 7.11 -6.60
N MET A 110 -3.64 6.23 -7.60
CA MET A 110 -2.61 5.21 -7.84
C MET A 110 -2.14 5.32 -9.27
N ARG A 111 -0.85 5.37 -9.49
CA ARG A 111 -0.29 5.38 -10.84
C ARG A 111 1.17 4.93 -10.86
N TYR A 112 1.64 4.54 -12.04
CA TYR A 112 3.03 4.21 -12.28
C TYR A 112 3.72 5.33 -13.04
N ILE A 113 4.97 5.57 -12.71
CA ILE A 113 5.83 6.48 -13.47
C ILE A 113 7.16 5.76 -13.75
N LYS A 114 7.82 6.12 -14.84
CA LYS A 114 9.16 5.63 -15.14
C LYS A 114 10.18 6.37 -14.28
N ASN A 115 11.16 5.64 -13.84
CA ASN A 115 12.24 6.21 -13.03
C ASN A 115 13.15 7.12 -13.86
#